data_086cd839ce868b8c7182bd923831eba7
#
_entry.id   086cd839ce868b8c7182bd923831eba7
#
_cell.length_a   1.000
_cell.length_b   1.000
_cell.length_c   1.000
_cell.angle_alpha   90.00
_cell.angle_beta   90.00
_cell.angle_gamma   90.00
#
_symmetry.space_group_name_H-M   'P 1'
#
loop_
_entity.id
_entity.type
_entity.pdbx_description
1 polymer ?
#
loop_
_entity_poly.entity_id
_entity_poly.type
_entity_poly.pdbx_seq_one_letter_code
_entity_poly.pdbx_strand_id
1 'polypeptide(L)'
;DVTLITGKIEFYGDIVITGNVEAGVVIRAGRNIEIRGTVEAVNLFAGGDIILSRGIQGAQRAKISARGNVLADFIEHTVVMAGGDVRANTILNSRISADGNVLLTGNKGTIIGGYTHAMMGITAIEIGNEVEMRTVIHVGCEKETYTKLQQAKSREKEQNKELKELSEKASELIAKRKALHGNMPGKFEKEVEEVEERLIALKSEMEEERQQIIKLEKLIAKGQGAEINVNGNIYRGAVVGLGQVQMPIEHTTCYMKYFQHGGMIETNVIAYS
;
A
#
# COMPACT_ATOMS: atom_id res chain seq x y z
N ASP A 1 -27.39 0.11 19.64
CA ASP A 1 -25.98 0.04 20.07
C ASP A 1 -25.49 -1.40 19.99
N VAL A 2 -24.22 -1.56 19.72
CA VAL A 2 -23.53 -2.85 19.71
C VAL A 2 -22.49 -2.83 20.82
N THR A 3 -22.62 -3.78 21.75
CA THR A 3 -21.78 -3.86 22.93
C THR A 3 -20.87 -5.09 22.88
N LEU A 4 -19.94 -5.21 23.82
CA LEU A 4 -19.06 -6.38 23.95
C LEU A 4 -19.87 -7.69 24.14
N ILE A 5 -21.07 -7.62 24.69
CA ILE A 5 -21.98 -8.79 24.86
C ILE A 5 -22.43 -9.32 23.48
N THR A 6 -22.56 -8.46 22.49
CA THR A 6 -22.89 -8.86 21.11
C THR A 6 -21.76 -9.64 20.46
N GLY A 7 -20.51 -9.36 20.86
CA GLY A 7 -19.31 -10.06 20.40
C GLY A 7 -19.00 -9.81 18.93
N LYS A 8 -18.82 -10.90 18.15
CA LYS A 8 -18.46 -10.87 16.73
C LYS A 8 -19.72 -10.86 15.87
N ILE A 9 -19.79 -9.93 14.92
CA ILE A 9 -20.85 -9.86 13.90
C ILE A 9 -20.23 -10.21 12.54
N GLU A 10 -20.77 -11.20 11.84
CA GLU A 10 -20.37 -11.56 10.48
C GLU A 10 -21.60 -11.70 9.58
N PHE A 11 -21.55 -11.04 8.41
CA PHE A 11 -22.64 -11.11 7.41
C PHE A 11 -22.08 -10.91 6.00
N TYR A 12 -22.58 -11.65 5.01
CA TYR A 12 -22.05 -11.55 3.63
C TYR A 12 -22.53 -10.31 2.87
N GLY A 13 -23.57 -9.65 3.34
CA GLY A 13 -24.15 -8.44 2.77
C GLY A 13 -23.61 -7.18 3.40
N ASP A 14 -24.46 -6.15 3.38
CA ASP A 14 -24.22 -4.88 4.05
C ASP A 14 -24.65 -4.95 5.52
N ILE A 15 -23.88 -4.29 6.38
CA ILE A 15 -24.20 -4.12 7.80
C ILE A 15 -24.46 -2.64 8.07
N VAL A 16 -25.63 -2.31 8.60
CA VAL A 16 -26.00 -0.95 9.02
C VAL A 16 -26.29 -0.94 10.51
N ILE A 17 -25.53 -0.12 11.25
CA ILE A 17 -25.71 0.08 12.69
C ILE A 17 -26.10 1.54 12.92
N THR A 18 -27.30 1.76 13.46
CA THR A 18 -27.84 3.11 13.71
C THR A 18 -27.35 3.72 15.01
N GLY A 19 -26.91 2.89 15.95
CA GLY A 19 -26.38 3.28 17.26
C GLY A 19 -24.85 3.27 17.34
N ASN A 20 -24.35 3.29 18.57
CA ASN A 20 -22.92 3.26 18.88
C ASN A 20 -22.36 1.83 18.85
N VAL A 21 -21.05 1.72 18.66
CA VAL A 21 -20.31 0.46 18.75
C VAL A 21 -19.21 0.60 19.79
N GLU A 22 -19.33 -0.21 20.85
CA GLU A 22 -18.40 -0.18 21.99
C GLU A 22 -17.12 -0.96 21.71
N ALA A 23 -16.10 -0.69 22.51
CA ALA A 23 -14.79 -1.30 22.40
C ALA A 23 -14.81 -2.84 22.47
N GLY A 24 -13.91 -3.48 21.71
CA GLY A 24 -13.71 -4.93 21.70
C GLY A 24 -14.58 -5.71 20.72
N VAL A 25 -15.52 -5.06 20.04
CA VAL A 25 -16.37 -5.68 19.02
C VAL A 25 -15.59 -5.92 17.74
N VAL A 26 -15.90 -7.02 17.03
CA VAL A 26 -15.39 -7.34 15.70
C VAL A 26 -16.54 -7.45 14.72
N ILE A 27 -16.53 -6.65 13.66
CA ILE A 27 -17.57 -6.64 12.62
C ILE A 27 -16.95 -6.99 11.26
N ARG A 28 -17.54 -7.97 10.58
CA ARG A 28 -17.15 -8.39 9.23
C ARG A 28 -18.37 -8.37 8.30
N ALA A 29 -18.29 -7.56 7.24
CA ALA A 29 -19.29 -7.53 6.18
C ALA A 29 -18.69 -8.03 4.86
N GLY A 30 -19.45 -8.81 4.11
CA GLY A 30 -19.07 -9.20 2.75
C GLY A 30 -19.13 -8.03 1.76
N ARG A 31 -19.95 -7.01 2.05
CA ARG A 31 -20.06 -5.75 1.29
C ARG A 31 -19.73 -4.56 2.20
N ASN A 32 -20.66 -3.68 2.48
CA ASN A 32 -20.39 -2.41 3.14
C ASN A 32 -20.72 -2.45 4.64
N ILE A 33 -20.06 -1.59 5.41
CA ILE A 33 -20.39 -1.31 6.80
C ILE A 33 -20.73 0.18 6.92
N GLU A 34 -21.94 0.48 7.44
CA GLU A 34 -22.36 1.84 7.81
C GLU A 34 -22.65 1.89 9.30
N ILE A 35 -21.98 2.80 10.03
CA ILE A 35 -22.22 3.03 11.45
C ILE A 35 -22.53 4.52 11.65
N ARG A 36 -23.75 4.81 12.17
CA ARG A 36 -24.21 6.18 12.35
C ARG A 36 -23.84 6.78 13.69
N GLY A 37 -23.60 5.94 14.69
CA GLY A 37 -23.14 6.35 16.01
C GLY A 37 -21.63 6.51 16.13
N THR A 38 -21.17 6.67 17.36
CA THR A 38 -19.73 6.68 17.69
C THR A 38 -19.15 5.27 17.71
N VAL A 39 -17.86 5.14 17.39
CA VAL A 39 -17.18 3.85 17.32
C VAL A 39 -15.94 3.92 18.20
N GLU A 40 -15.81 2.95 19.13
CA GLU A 40 -14.69 2.89 20.09
C GLU A 40 -13.93 1.57 19.94
N ALA A 41 -12.61 1.66 19.74
CA ALA A 41 -11.63 0.56 19.80
C ALA A 41 -12.12 -0.79 19.22
N VAL A 42 -12.66 -0.80 17.99
CA VAL A 42 -13.24 -1.95 17.31
C VAL A 42 -12.43 -2.38 16.10
N ASN A 43 -12.65 -3.63 15.65
CA ASN A 43 -12.09 -4.13 14.41
C ASN A 43 -13.19 -4.26 13.34
N LEU A 44 -13.08 -3.49 12.26
CA LEU A 44 -14.03 -3.46 11.14
C LEU A 44 -13.38 -4.01 9.87
N PHE A 45 -14.04 -4.95 9.20
CA PHE A 45 -13.59 -5.54 7.95
C PHE A 45 -14.74 -5.56 6.95
N ALA A 46 -14.59 -4.85 5.83
CA ALA A 46 -15.59 -4.82 4.76
C ALA A 46 -15.01 -5.28 3.42
N GLY A 47 -15.79 -6.06 2.69
CA GLY A 47 -15.51 -6.36 1.28
C GLY A 47 -15.79 -5.19 0.31
N GLY A 48 -16.48 -4.15 0.77
CA GLY A 48 -16.77 -2.89 0.11
C GLY A 48 -16.30 -1.70 0.95
N ASP A 49 -17.16 -0.69 1.10
CA ASP A 49 -16.87 0.56 1.80
C ASP A 49 -17.18 0.47 3.30
N ILE A 50 -16.49 1.32 4.08
CA ILE A 50 -16.79 1.55 5.51
C ILE A 50 -17.13 3.04 5.70
N ILE A 51 -18.33 3.30 6.22
CA ILE A 51 -18.85 4.64 6.47
C ILE A 51 -19.12 4.79 7.96
N LEU A 52 -18.38 5.70 8.60
CA LEU A 52 -18.52 6.05 10.01
C LEU A 52 -19.02 7.49 10.12
N SER A 53 -20.33 7.69 10.26
CA SER A 53 -20.94 9.02 10.20
C SER A 53 -20.41 10.00 11.24
N ARG A 54 -19.98 9.52 12.41
CA ARG A 54 -19.37 10.33 13.45
C ARG A 54 -17.86 10.15 13.55
N GLY A 55 -17.33 8.96 13.21
CA GLY A 55 -15.90 8.66 13.28
C GLY A 55 -15.55 7.59 14.30
N ILE A 56 -14.25 7.44 14.58
CA ILE A 56 -13.71 6.39 15.45
C ILE A 56 -12.64 6.91 16.39
N GLN A 57 -12.74 6.49 17.67
CA GLN A 57 -11.71 6.63 18.69
C GLN A 57 -11.11 5.25 19.00
N GLY A 58 -9.98 4.95 18.37
CA GLY A 58 -9.45 3.59 18.32
C GLY A 58 -8.64 3.14 19.52
N ALA A 59 -8.23 4.05 20.43
CA ALA A 59 -7.41 3.77 21.61
C ALA A 59 -6.18 2.87 21.30
N GLN A 60 -5.56 3.02 20.11
CA GLN A 60 -4.44 2.22 19.58
C GLN A 60 -4.73 0.71 19.41
N ARG A 61 -5.99 0.30 19.49
CA ARG A 61 -6.42 -1.11 19.33
C ARG A 61 -7.33 -1.34 18.15
N ALA A 62 -7.88 -0.25 17.56
CA ALA A 62 -8.80 -0.34 16.44
C ALA A 62 -8.06 -0.61 15.13
N LYS A 63 -8.67 -1.47 14.31
CA LYS A 63 -8.24 -1.74 12.96
C LYS A 63 -9.44 -1.69 12.01
N ILE A 64 -9.34 -0.85 10.99
CA ILE A 64 -10.30 -0.73 9.89
C ILE A 64 -9.66 -1.25 8.62
N SER A 65 -10.32 -2.17 7.92
CA SER A 65 -9.89 -2.68 6.63
C SER A 65 -11.07 -2.74 5.68
N ALA A 66 -11.06 -1.91 4.65
CA ALA A 66 -12.03 -1.88 3.56
C ALA A 66 -11.36 -2.26 2.24
N ARG A 67 -12.01 -3.06 1.40
CA ARG A 67 -11.55 -3.22 0.01
C ARG A 67 -11.90 -2.01 -0.85
N GLY A 68 -12.93 -1.27 -0.48
CA GLY A 68 -13.35 0.01 -1.06
C GLY A 68 -12.81 1.19 -0.27
N ASN A 69 -13.66 2.19 -0.09
CA ASN A 69 -13.34 3.45 0.56
C ASN A 69 -13.60 3.40 2.07
N VAL A 70 -12.95 4.32 2.79
CA VAL A 70 -13.25 4.59 4.20
C VAL A 70 -13.64 6.06 4.33
N LEU A 71 -14.85 6.30 4.85
CA LEU A 71 -15.38 7.63 5.13
C LEU A 71 -15.60 7.75 6.63
N ALA A 72 -15.07 8.81 7.25
CA ALA A 72 -15.26 9.07 8.68
C ALA A 72 -15.21 10.58 8.95
N ASP A 73 -15.92 11.07 9.95
CA ASP A 73 -15.75 12.46 10.37
C ASP A 73 -14.38 12.65 11.05
N PHE A 74 -14.05 11.78 12.00
CA PHE A 74 -12.70 11.75 12.57
C PHE A 74 -12.15 10.31 12.69
N ILE A 75 -10.82 10.21 12.64
CA ILE A 75 -10.08 8.96 12.84
C ILE A 75 -8.98 9.25 13.87
N GLU A 76 -9.10 8.65 15.04
CA GLU A 76 -8.15 8.86 16.14
C GLU A 76 -7.58 7.53 16.64
N HIS A 77 -6.25 7.46 16.83
CA HIS A 77 -5.52 6.31 17.37
C HIS A 77 -5.90 4.97 16.71
N THR A 78 -6.06 4.97 15.38
CA THR A 78 -6.59 3.85 14.60
C THR A 78 -5.66 3.46 13.45
N VAL A 79 -5.61 2.17 13.12
CA VAL A 79 -4.97 1.67 11.90
C VAL A 79 -6.05 1.49 10.83
N VAL A 80 -5.92 2.21 9.70
CA VAL A 80 -6.86 2.15 8.56
C VAL A 80 -6.14 1.67 7.31
N MET A 81 -6.72 0.68 6.63
CA MET A 81 -6.32 0.20 5.32
C MET A 81 -7.51 0.25 4.38
N ALA A 82 -7.42 1.06 3.33
CA ALA A 82 -8.43 1.20 2.29
C ALA A 82 -7.87 0.81 0.93
N GLY A 83 -8.58 -0.04 0.19
CA GLY A 83 -8.27 -0.34 -1.21
C GLY A 83 -8.69 0.78 -2.18
N GLY A 84 -9.46 1.76 -1.71
CA GLY A 84 -9.86 2.99 -2.38
C GLY A 84 -9.35 4.24 -1.65
N ASP A 85 -10.19 5.25 -1.58
CA ASP A 85 -9.91 6.53 -0.91
C ASP A 85 -10.20 6.46 0.59
N VAL A 86 -9.49 7.28 1.35
CA VAL A 86 -9.84 7.63 2.74
C VAL A 86 -10.30 9.08 2.77
N ARG A 87 -11.52 9.33 3.26
CA ARG A 87 -12.06 10.67 3.43
C ARG A 87 -12.37 10.92 4.90
N ALA A 88 -11.82 11.99 5.44
CA ALA A 88 -12.04 12.38 6.82
C ALA A 88 -12.04 13.91 6.95
N ASN A 89 -12.54 14.40 8.07
CA ASN A 89 -12.39 15.80 8.46
C ASN A 89 -11.13 15.97 9.35
N THR A 90 -10.83 14.95 10.17
CA THR A 90 -9.65 15.00 11.05
C THR A 90 -9.02 13.61 11.20
N ILE A 91 -7.70 13.54 11.11
CA ILE A 91 -6.90 12.32 11.38
C ILE A 91 -5.90 12.67 12.49
N LEU A 92 -5.98 11.94 13.62
CA LEU A 92 -5.13 12.16 14.79
C LEU A 92 -4.39 10.87 15.17
N ASN A 93 -3.07 10.95 15.31
CA ASN A 93 -2.20 9.88 15.82
C ASN A 93 -2.54 8.49 15.25
N SER A 94 -2.85 8.42 13.96
CA SER A 94 -3.34 7.23 13.29
C SER A 94 -2.36 6.75 12.21
N ARG A 95 -2.49 5.49 11.83
CA ARG A 95 -1.78 4.93 10.69
C ARG A 95 -2.75 4.65 9.56
N ILE A 96 -2.67 5.45 8.52
CA ILE A 96 -3.55 5.39 7.35
C ILE A 96 -2.78 4.85 6.15
N SER A 97 -3.38 3.92 5.42
CA SER A 97 -2.90 3.45 4.11
C SER A 97 -4.07 3.39 3.15
N ALA A 98 -4.01 4.17 2.08
CA ALA A 98 -5.00 4.21 1.01
C ALA A 98 -4.36 3.85 -0.34
N ASP A 99 -4.96 2.92 -1.07
CA ASP A 99 -4.56 2.62 -2.45
C ASP A 99 -5.05 3.69 -3.45
N GLY A 100 -5.91 4.58 -3.02
CA GLY A 100 -6.39 5.79 -3.68
C GLY A 100 -5.78 7.04 -3.08
N ASN A 101 -6.66 8.03 -2.81
CA ASN A 101 -6.32 9.31 -2.22
C ASN A 101 -6.67 9.35 -0.72
N VAL A 102 -6.02 10.25 0.01
CA VAL A 102 -6.46 10.69 1.34
C VAL A 102 -6.93 12.13 1.24
N LEU A 103 -8.22 12.34 1.47
CA LEU A 103 -8.89 13.62 1.25
C LEU A 103 -9.47 14.16 2.57
N LEU A 104 -8.91 15.22 3.08
CA LEU A 104 -9.37 15.96 4.25
C LEU A 104 -10.16 17.19 3.79
N THR A 105 -11.45 17.00 3.53
CA THR A 105 -12.30 18.01 2.86
C THR A 105 -13.26 18.75 3.78
N GLY A 106 -13.27 18.44 5.07
CA GLY A 106 -14.12 19.12 6.05
C GLY A 106 -13.55 20.48 6.48
N ASN A 107 -14.28 21.18 7.34
CA ASN A 107 -13.92 22.54 7.79
C ASN A 107 -12.56 22.62 8.51
N LYS A 108 -12.08 21.51 9.09
CA LYS A 108 -10.75 21.45 9.72
C LYS A 108 -9.69 20.86 8.80
N GLY A 109 -10.02 19.81 8.05
CA GLY A 109 -9.14 19.17 7.07
C GLY A 109 -7.75 18.84 7.59
N THR A 110 -7.64 18.28 8.83
CA THR A 110 -6.38 18.26 9.58
C THR A 110 -5.80 16.87 9.73
N ILE A 111 -4.48 16.72 9.53
CA ILE A 111 -3.69 15.51 9.85
C ILE A 111 -2.67 15.87 10.92
N ILE A 112 -2.74 15.26 12.10
CA ILE A 112 -1.80 15.51 13.21
C ILE A 112 -1.28 14.16 13.75
N GLY A 113 0.03 14.01 13.73
CA GLY A 113 0.71 12.82 14.26
C GLY A 113 0.49 11.56 13.41
N GLY A 114 1.26 10.53 13.73
CA GLY A 114 1.17 9.23 13.06
C GLY A 114 1.78 9.19 11.66
N TYR A 115 1.25 8.29 10.83
CA TYR A 115 1.72 8.04 9.46
C TYR A 115 0.53 7.93 8.50
N THR A 116 0.48 8.77 7.50
CA THR A 116 -0.57 8.76 6.46
C THR A 116 0.06 8.52 5.10
N HIS A 117 -0.31 7.42 4.47
CA HIS A 117 0.12 7.03 3.14
C HIS A 117 -1.07 6.99 2.16
N ALA A 118 -0.88 7.56 0.98
CA ALA A 118 -1.80 7.45 -0.15
C ALA A 118 -1.03 7.11 -1.42
N MET A 119 -1.54 6.16 -2.21
CA MET A 119 -0.89 5.81 -3.47
C MET A 119 -0.99 6.93 -4.51
N MET A 120 -2.11 7.69 -4.53
CA MET A 120 -2.40 8.66 -5.58
C MET A 120 -2.23 10.11 -5.16
N GLY A 121 -2.58 10.46 -3.93
CA GLY A 121 -2.41 11.84 -3.46
C GLY A 121 -3.02 12.10 -2.08
N ILE A 122 -2.55 13.18 -1.46
CA ILE A 122 -3.06 13.66 -0.18
C ILE A 122 -3.49 15.12 -0.36
N THR A 123 -4.72 15.44 0.06
CA THR A 123 -5.20 16.81 0.13
C THR A 123 -5.66 17.09 1.55
N ALA A 124 -5.10 18.12 2.18
CA ALA A 124 -5.43 18.54 3.53
C ALA A 124 -5.45 20.07 3.64
N ILE A 125 -6.10 20.60 4.66
CA ILE A 125 -6.00 22.03 5.01
C ILE A 125 -4.78 22.22 5.89
N GLU A 126 -4.64 21.41 6.96
CA GLU A 126 -3.52 21.52 7.88
C GLU A 126 -2.80 20.19 8.08
N ILE A 127 -1.47 20.23 8.16
CA ILE A 127 -0.62 19.07 8.44
C ILE A 127 0.35 19.42 9.57
N GLY A 128 0.28 18.63 10.65
CA GLY A 128 0.99 18.90 11.89
C GLY A 128 0.25 19.90 12.78
N ASN A 129 0.95 20.47 13.74
CA ASN A 129 0.44 21.48 14.66
C ASN A 129 1.56 22.37 15.23
N GLU A 130 1.21 23.42 15.95
CA GLU A 130 2.15 24.37 16.56
C GLU A 130 3.10 23.76 17.58
N VAL A 131 2.74 22.62 18.21
CA VAL A 131 3.61 21.90 19.14
C VAL A 131 4.57 20.93 18.45
N GLU A 132 4.70 21.04 17.13
CA GLU A 132 5.64 20.32 16.29
C GLU A 132 5.50 18.78 16.40
N MET A 133 4.27 18.28 16.60
CA MET A 133 4.02 16.85 16.65
C MET A 133 4.45 16.19 15.36
N ARG A 134 5.35 15.18 15.48
CA ARG A 134 5.85 14.45 14.31
C ARG A 134 4.70 13.84 13.50
N THR A 135 4.48 14.37 12.31
CA THR A 135 3.44 13.96 11.38
C THR A 135 4.09 13.55 10.06
N VAL A 136 3.95 12.28 9.69
CA VAL A 136 4.54 11.77 8.45
C VAL A 136 3.44 11.55 7.42
N ILE A 137 3.56 12.21 6.29
CA ILE A 137 2.68 12.02 5.13
C ILE A 137 3.51 11.53 3.94
N HIS A 138 3.00 10.55 3.23
CA HIS A 138 3.72 9.94 2.11
C HIS A 138 2.76 9.63 0.95
N VAL A 139 3.19 9.91 -0.28
CA VAL A 139 2.43 9.54 -1.48
C VAL A 139 3.27 8.76 -2.50
N GLY A 140 2.59 7.94 -3.28
CA GLY A 140 3.23 7.04 -4.25
C GLY A 140 3.86 5.82 -3.60
N CYS A 141 4.65 5.07 -4.36
CA CYS A 141 5.29 3.85 -3.86
C CYS A 141 6.44 4.15 -2.90
N GLU A 142 6.47 3.43 -1.78
CA GLU A 142 7.58 3.51 -0.83
C GLU A 142 8.86 2.89 -1.39
N LYS A 143 10.00 3.32 -0.87
CA LYS A 143 11.35 2.88 -1.27
C LYS A 143 11.50 1.36 -1.34
N GLU A 144 10.82 0.64 -0.44
CA GLU A 144 10.85 -0.82 -0.39
C GLU A 144 10.33 -1.48 -1.68
N THR A 145 9.31 -0.88 -2.32
CA THR A 145 8.77 -1.38 -3.60
C THR A 145 9.81 -1.29 -4.72
N TYR A 146 10.54 -0.19 -4.79
CA TYR A 146 11.62 0.00 -5.77
C TYR A 146 12.78 -0.95 -5.50
N THR A 147 13.14 -1.17 -4.24
CA THR A 147 14.18 -2.14 -3.86
C THR A 147 13.78 -3.56 -4.28
N LYS A 148 12.53 -3.95 -4.04
CA LYS A 148 12.00 -5.25 -4.49
C LYS A 148 12.06 -5.40 -6.01
N LEU A 149 11.71 -4.34 -6.75
CA LEU A 149 11.80 -4.36 -8.22
C LEU A 149 13.25 -4.52 -8.70
N GLN A 150 14.20 -3.82 -8.10
CA GLN A 150 15.62 -3.97 -8.46
C GLN A 150 16.13 -5.39 -8.17
N GLN A 151 15.77 -5.97 -7.03
CA GLN A 151 16.13 -7.35 -6.68
C GLN A 151 15.52 -8.35 -7.66
N ALA A 152 14.25 -8.19 -8.01
CA ALA A 152 13.57 -9.02 -8.99
C ALA A 152 14.25 -8.96 -10.37
N LYS A 153 14.57 -7.77 -10.85
CA LYS A 153 15.31 -7.58 -12.11
C LYS A 153 16.74 -8.14 -12.09
N SER A 154 17.39 -8.14 -10.92
CA SER A 154 18.72 -8.76 -10.78
C SER A 154 18.62 -10.28 -10.86
N ARG A 155 17.63 -10.88 -10.20
CA ARG A 155 17.35 -12.33 -10.29
C ARG A 155 16.99 -12.76 -11.72
N GLU A 156 16.15 -11.98 -12.40
CA GLU A 156 15.83 -12.23 -13.82
C GLU A 156 17.06 -12.28 -14.71
N LYS A 157 18.05 -11.38 -14.48
CA LYS A 157 19.33 -11.38 -15.22
C LYS A 157 20.14 -12.65 -14.93
N GLU A 158 20.23 -13.07 -13.68
CA GLU A 158 20.93 -14.29 -13.28
C GLU A 158 20.27 -15.52 -13.87
N GLN A 159 18.95 -15.62 -13.82
CA GLN A 159 18.18 -16.70 -14.43
C GLN A 159 18.35 -16.75 -15.96
N ASN A 160 18.37 -15.61 -16.64
CA ASN A 160 18.63 -15.55 -18.08
C ASN A 160 20.05 -16.06 -18.44
N LYS A 161 21.05 -15.78 -17.58
CA LYS A 161 22.41 -16.32 -17.77
C LYS A 161 22.44 -17.84 -17.56
N GLU A 162 21.82 -18.33 -16.48
CA GLU A 162 21.71 -19.78 -16.21
C GLU A 162 20.97 -20.49 -17.35
N LEU A 163 19.88 -19.91 -17.84
CA LEU A 163 19.11 -20.48 -18.97
C LEU A 163 19.99 -20.63 -20.22
N LYS A 164 20.82 -19.64 -20.51
CA LYS A 164 21.75 -19.70 -21.65
C LYS A 164 22.76 -20.83 -21.47
N GLU A 165 23.42 -20.92 -20.32
CA GLU A 165 24.39 -21.96 -19.99
C GLU A 165 23.79 -23.37 -20.07
N LEU A 166 22.58 -23.56 -19.49
CA LEU A 166 21.84 -24.81 -19.56
C LEU A 166 21.39 -25.18 -20.98
N SER A 167 20.97 -24.18 -21.78
CA SER A 167 20.58 -24.38 -23.18
C SER A 167 21.75 -24.81 -24.05
N GLU A 168 22.93 -24.22 -23.85
CA GLU A 168 24.18 -24.61 -24.54
C GLU A 168 24.54 -26.06 -24.14
N LYS A 169 24.52 -26.39 -22.84
CA LYS A 169 24.77 -27.75 -22.33
C LYS A 169 23.78 -28.76 -22.89
N ALA A 170 22.51 -28.44 -22.91
CA ALA A 170 21.47 -29.30 -23.49
C ALA A 170 21.72 -29.58 -24.98
N SER A 171 22.12 -28.54 -25.73
CA SER A 171 22.44 -28.67 -27.17
C SER A 171 23.63 -29.59 -27.40
N GLU A 172 24.68 -29.49 -26.57
CA GLU A 172 25.86 -30.39 -26.63
C GLU A 172 25.45 -31.84 -26.32
N LEU A 173 24.64 -32.05 -25.27
CA LEU A 173 24.18 -33.39 -24.89
C LEU A 173 23.31 -34.00 -25.99
N ILE A 174 22.43 -33.25 -26.64
CA ILE A 174 21.62 -33.69 -27.77
C ILE A 174 22.53 -34.09 -28.95
N ALA A 175 23.55 -33.29 -29.26
CA ALA A 175 24.50 -33.59 -30.32
C ALA A 175 25.27 -34.92 -30.04
N LYS A 176 25.75 -35.09 -28.81
CA LYS A 176 26.42 -36.34 -28.34
C LYS A 176 25.50 -37.53 -28.42
N ARG A 177 24.20 -37.37 -28.03
CA ARG A 177 23.18 -38.46 -28.13
C ARG A 177 22.98 -38.91 -29.56
N LYS A 178 22.92 -37.99 -30.51
CA LYS A 178 22.79 -38.30 -31.94
C LYS A 178 24.02 -39.07 -32.46
N ALA A 179 25.24 -38.70 -32.04
CA ALA A 179 26.51 -39.34 -32.46
C ALA A 179 26.64 -40.76 -31.92
N LEU A 180 26.08 -41.06 -30.76
CA LEU A 180 26.15 -42.40 -30.13
C LEU A 180 25.07 -43.38 -30.64
N HIS A 181 24.26 -43.04 -31.65
CA HIS A 181 23.21 -43.89 -32.23
C HIS A 181 22.28 -44.53 -31.19
N GLY A 182 22.03 -43.84 -30.07
CA GLY A 182 21.13 -44.31 -29.01
C GLY A 182 21.70 -45.28 -28.00
N ASN A 183 22.96 -45.67 -28.12
CA ASN A 183 23.63 -46.60 -27.17
C ASN A 183 24.30 -45.76 -26.06
N MET A 184 23.54 -45.39 -25.03
CA MET A 184 23.99 -44.45 -24.00
C MET A 184 24.44 -45.13 -22.71
N PRO A 185 25.60 -44.74 -22.14
CA PRO A 185 25.94 -45.16 -20.78
C PRO A 185 24.93 -44.54 -19.79
N GLY A 186 24.44 -45.27 -18.80
CA GLY A 186 23.42 -44.81 -17.86
C GLY A 186 23.80 -43.53 -17.06
N LYS A 187 25.07 -43.20 -16.99
CA LYS A 187 25.54 -41.92 -16.42
C LYS A 187 25.18 -40.71 -17.30
N PHE A 188 25.18 -40.89 -18.62
CA PHE A 188 24.84 -39.86 -19.57
C PHE A 188 23.32 -39.61 -19.65
N GLU A 189 22.49 -40.65 -19.52
CA GLU A 189 21.04 -40.49 -19.44
C GLU A 189 20.64 -39.65 -18.23
N LYS A 190 21.24 -39.89 -17.06
CA LYS A 190 20.98 -39.11 -15.85
C LYS A 190 21.38 -37.64 -16.04
N GLU A 191 22.50 -37.37 -16.70
CA GLU A 191 22.92 -35.98 -16.95
C GLU A 191 21.96 -35.22 -17.90
N VAL A 192 21.39 -35.89 -18.88
CA VAL A 192 20.35 -35.34 -19.77
C VAL A 192 19.09 -35.04 -18.96
N GLU A 193 18.63 -36.00 -18.15
CA GLU A 193 17.44 -35.88 -17.31
C GLU A 193 17.57 -34.70 -16.31
N GLU A 194 18.70 -34.60 -15.61
CA GLU A 194 18.99 -33.49 -14.69
C GLU A 194 18.96 -32.12 -15.38
N VAL A 195 19.51 -32.01 -16.60
CA VAL A 195 19.49 -30.76 -17.35
C VAL A 195 18.09 -30.41 -17.84
N GLU A 196 17.32 -31.40 -18.31
CA GLU A 196 15.95 -31.20 -18.74
C GLU A 196 15.04 -30.80 -17.57
N GLU A 197 15.14 -31.47 -16.43
CA GLU A 197 14.41 -31.12 -15.21
C GLU A 197 14.73 -29.71 -14.74
N ARG A 198 16.04 -29.35 -14.70
CA ARG A 198 16.44 -27.98 -14.29
C ARG A 198 15.94 -26.93 -15.26
N LEU A 199 15.96 -27.19 -16.58
CA LEU A 199 15.41 -26.27 -17.59
C LEU A 199 13.90 -26.03 -17.40
N ILE A 200 13.14 -27.08 -17.08
CA ILE A 200 11.71 -26.96 -16.81
C ILE A 200 11.47 -26.14 -15.55
N ALA A 201 12.18 -26.47 -14.46
CA ALA A 201 12.08 -25.73 -13.20
C ALA A 201 12.45 -24.26 -13.38
N LEU A 202 13.58 -23.98 -14.05
CA LEU A 202 14.06 -22.61 -14.27
C LEU A 202 13.07 -21.79 -15.09
N LYS A 203 12.43 -22.35 -16.11
CA LYS A 203 11.39 -21.64 -16.87
C LYS A 203 10.18 -21.28 -16.03
N SER A 204 9.78 -22.16 -15.09
CA SER A 204 8.68 -21.86 -14.16
C SER A 204 9.05 -20.74 -13.19
N GLU A 205 10.26 -20.81 -12.59
CA GLU A 205 10.79 -19.76 -11.72
C GLU A 205 10.87 -18.40 -12.43
N MET A 206 11.32 -18.37 -13.69
CA MET A 206 11.40 -17.16 -14.50
C MET A 206 10.03 -16.56 -14.80
N GLU A 207 9.01 -17.38 -15.07
CA GLU A 207 7.66 -16.87 -15.30
C GLU A 207 7.06 -16.27 -14.03
N GLU A 208 7.26 -16.90 -12.87
CA GLU A 208 6.84 -16.34 -11.58
C GLU A 208 7.53 -15.00 -11.30
N GLU A 209 8.86 -14.90 -11.51
CA GLU A 209 9.63 -13.68 -11.32
C GLU A 209 9.16 -12.56 -12.27
N ARG A 210 8.89 -12.91 -13.54
CA ARG A 210 8.36 -11.98 -14.53
C ARG A 210 7.00 -11.42 -14.14
N GLN A 211 6.10 -12.27 -13.63
CA GLN A 211 4.80 -11.82 -13.13
C GLN A 211 4.94 -10.90 -11.92
N GLN A 212 5.93 -11.16 -11.06
CA GLN A 212 6.24 -10.29 -9.93
C GLN A 212 6.75 -8.93 -10.39
N ILE A 213 7.67 -8.88 -11.36
CA ILE A 213 8.19 -7.64 -11.95
C ILE A 213 7.04 -6.80 -12.53
N ILE A 214 6.16 -7.42 -13.33
CA ILE A 214 5.00 -6.73 -13.92
C ILE A 214 4.09 -6.13 -12.83
N LYS A 215 3.84 -6.87 -11.75
CA LYS A 215 3.03 -6.36 -10.62
C LYS A 215 3.68 -5.15 -9.95
N LEU A 216 4.98 -5.22 -9.69
CA LEU A 216 5.72 -4.12 -9.06
C LEU A 216 5.79 -2.88 -9.97
N GLU A 217 6.01 -3.06 -11.27
CA GLU A 217 6.01 -1.96 -12.25
C GLU A 217 4.64 -1.29 -12.36
N LYS A 218 3.55 -2.08 -12.38
CA LYS A 218 2.19 -1.52 -12.36
C LYS A 218 1.90 -0.74 -11.08
N LEU A 219 2.38 -1.23 -9.93
CA LEU A 219 2.20 -0.54 -8.67
C LEU A 219 2.96 0.80 -8.67
N ILE A 220 4.20 0.81 -9.14
CA ILE A 220 5.01 2.03 -9.26
C ILE A 220 4.36 3.01 -10.23
N ALA A 221 3.87 2.54 -11.39
CA ALA A 221 3.18 3.38 -12.36
C ALA A 221 1.90 4.01 -11.78
N LYS A 222 1.16 3.28 -10.93
CA LYS A 222 -0.02 3.81 -10.24
C LYS A 222 0.32 4.99 -9.32
N GLY A 223 1.47 4.96 -8.66
CA GLY A 223 1.93 6.04 -7.78
C GLY A 223 2.66 7.19 -8.49
N GLN A 224 2.87 7.10 -9.82
CA GLN A 224 3.49 8.18 -10.57
C GLN A 224 2.56 9.39 -10.67
N GLY A 225 3.12 10.58 -10.49
CA GLY A 225 2.34 11.82 -10.50
C GLY A 225 1.53 12.07 -9.23
N ALA A 226 1.75 11.27 -8.17
CA ALA A 226 1.14 11.52 -6.87
C ALA A 226 1.61 12.86 -6.29
N GLU A 227 0.68 13.60 -5.68
CA GLU A 227 0.91 14.95 -5.18
C GLU A 227 0.35 15.11 -3.76
N ILE A 228 0.94 16.06 -3.03
CA ILE A 228 0.41 16.48 -1.73
C ILE A 228 0.00 17.94 -1.84
N ASN A 229 -1.28 18.22 -1.59
CA ASN A 229 -1.84 19.57 -1.62
C ASN A 229 -2.22 19.99 -0.20
N VAL A 230 -1.63 21.09 0.28
CA VAL A 230 -1.88 21.67 1.60
C VAL A 230 -2.53 23.04 1.39
N ASN A 231 -3.84 23.11 1.63
CA ASN A 231 -4.65 24.32 1.39
C ASN A 231 -4.67 25.30 2.58
N GLY A 232 -3.81 25.12 3.55
CA GLY A 232 -3.58 25.96 4.73
C GLY A 232 -2.14 25.73 5.21
N ASN A 233 -1.94 25.42 6.49
CA ASN A 233 -0.60 25.33 7.07
C ASN A 233 -0.03 23.91 7.03
N ILE A 234 1.26 23.79 6.73
CA ILE A 234 2.07 22.64 7.09
C ILE A 234 3.10 23.09 8.12
N TYR A 235 3.06 22.44 9.28
CA TYR A 235 3.84 22.87 10.43
C TYR A 235 5.22 22.20 10.45
N ARG A 236 6.18 22.88 11.07
CA ARG A 236 7.47 22.29 11.43
C ARG A 236 7.26 20.98 12.20
N GLY A 237 8.15 19.98 12.01
CA GLY A 237 8.00 18.64 12.56
C GLY A 237 7.23 17.67 11.65
N ALA A 238 6.56 18.16 10.60
CA ALA A 238 6.01 17.33 9.56
C ALA A 238 7.12 16.78 8.65
N VAL A 239 6.88 15.59 8.07
CA VAL A 239 7.76 14.96 7.07
C VAL A 239 6.93 14.62 5.84
N VAL A 240 7.33 15.15 4.69
CA VAL A 240 6.72 14.90 3.39
C VAL A 240 7.50 13.84 2.65
N GLY A 241 6.85 12.76 2.22
CA GLY A 241 7.43 11.71 1.40
C GLY A 241 6.75 11.63 0.03
N LEU A 242 7.54 11.53 -1.02
CA LEU A 242 7.08 11.26 -2.39
C LEU A 242 7.97 10.18 -3.03
N GLY A 243 7.38 9.03 -3.30
CA GLY A 243 8.12 7.90 -3.84
C GLY A 243 9.26 7.46 -2.92
N GLN A 244 10.50 7.56 -3.40
CA GLN A 244 11.68 7.16 -2.63
C GLN A 244 12.29 8.26 -1.77
N VAL A 245 11.80 9.49 -1.88
CA VAL A 245 12.41 10.68 -1.27
C VAL A 245 11.54 11.18 -0.12
N GLN A 246 12.17 11.64 0.95
CA GLN A 246 11.53 12.29 2.08
C GLN A 246 12.18 13.63 2.37
N MET A 247 11.37 14.61 2.76
CA MET A 247 11.79 15.96 3.10
C MET A 247 11.16 16.36 4.44
N PRO A 248 11.96 16.67 5.46
CA PRO A 248 11.45 17.27 6.68
C PRO A 248 11.03 18.73 6.45
N ILE A 249 9.98 19.16 7.10
CA ILE A 249 9.54 20.55 7.10
C ILE A 249 10.25 21.28 8.23
N GLU A 250 11.19 22.13 7.86
CA GLU A 250 12.02 22.88 8.80
C GLU A 250 11.36 24.17 9.32
N HIS A 251 10.47 24.75 8.52
CA HIS A 251 9.71 25.95 8.84
C HIS A 251 8.24 25.77 8.47
N THR A 252 7.35 26.32 9.29
CA THR A 252 5.92 26.34 8.96
C THR A 252 5.68 27.16 7.71
N THR A 253 5.01 26.55 6.72
CA THR A 253 4.64 27.17 5.45
C THR A 253 3.16 26.95 5.17
N CYS A 254 2.58 27.67 4.23
CA CYS A 254 1.16 27.57 3.91
C CYS A 254 0.91 27.54 2.40
N TYR A 255 -0.24 26.96 2.03
CA TYR A 255 -0.69 26.90 0.63
C TYR A 255 0.33 26.25 -0.30
N MET A 256 0.81 25.07 0.07
CA MET A 256 1.89 24.38 -0.64
C MET A 256 1.42 23.13 -1.35
N LYS A 257 1.90 22.98 -2.56
CA LYS A 257 1.83 21.74 -3.34
C LYS A 257 3.20 21.09 -3.39
N TYR A 258 3.28 19.82 -3.09
CA TYR A 258 4.50 19.01 -3.17
C TYR A 258 4.31 17.96 -4.27
N PHE A 259 5.29 17.84 -5.15
CA PHE A 259 5.29 16.87 -6.23
C PHE A 259 6.72 16.40 -6.53
N GLN A 260 6.85 15.29 -7.23
CA GLN A 260 8.16 14.75 -7.58
C GLN A 260 8.52 15.11 -9.02
N HIS A 261 9.69 15.74 -9.21
CA HIS A 261 10.25 16.00 -10.52
C HIS A 261 11.76 15.71 -10.50
N GLY A 262 12.27 14.98 -11.53
CA GLY A 262 13.69 14.64 -11.62
C GLY A 262 14.23 13.82 -10.44
N GLY A 263 13.38 13.08 -9.72
CA GLY A 263 13.79 12.30 -8.54
C GLY A 263 13.90 13.10 -7.24
N MET A 264 13.58 14.39 -7.26
CA MET A 264 13.55 15.27 -6.09
C MET A 264 12.13 15.73 -5.78
N ILE A 265 11.90 16.18 -4.53
CA ILE A 265 10.66 16.84 -4.13
C ILE A 265 10.75 18.32 -4.51
N GLU A 266 9.85 18.77 -5.35
CA GLU A 266 9.65 20.18 -5.68
C GLU A 266 8.39 20.71 -5.04
N THR A 267 8.34 22.02 -4.85
CA THR A 267 7.23 22.72 -4.21
C THR A 267 6.73 23.89 -5.04
N ASN A 268 5.42 24.04 -5.11
CA ASN A 268 4.77 25.22 -5.68
C ASN A 268 3.77 25.81 -4.68
N VAL A 269 3.58 27.13 -4.73
CA VAL A 269 2.51 27.79 -3.97
C VAL A 269 1.18 27.56 -4.70
N ILE A 270 0.16 27.12 -3.96
CA ILE A 270 -1.20 26.98 -4.48
C ILE A 270 -1.78 28.39 -4.58
N ALA A 271 -2.11 28.82 -5.79
CA ALA A 271 -2.76 30.14 -5.99
C ALA A 271 -4.14 30.15 -5.32
N TYR A 272 -4.42 31.19 -4.55
CA TYR A 272 -5.76 31.43 -4.03
C TYR A 272 -6.71 31.69 -5.20
N SER A 273 -7.71 30.84 -5.37
CA SER A 273 -8.82 31.07 -6.31
C SER A 273 -10.07 31.48 -5.56
#